data_cdd2afddcba5d7c5ed60ea9a38e97897
#
_entry.id   cdd2afddcba5d7c5ed60ea9a38e97897
#
_cell.length_a   1.000
_cell.length_b   1.000
_cell.length_c   1.000
_cell.angle_alpha   90.00
_cell.angle_beta   90.00
_cell.angle_gamma   90.00
#
_symmetry.space_group_name_H-M   'P 1'
#
loop_
_entity.id
_entity.type
_entity.pdbx_description
1 polymer ?
#
loop_
_entity_poly.entity_id
_entity_poly.type
_entity_poly.pdbx_seq_one_letter_code
_entity_poly.pdbx_strand_id
1 'polypeptide(L)'
;MSRSTGFVAIQPAAADDERQLPATLRRSTERLESLTIDALKPEAAMLGRNMPNDLNQAARWVSFILEHCPFPNRDALAAQFANAEILRICKCGCNSFGLSLATPDKVPPIAVASSGQPYRMVFEADFRDRREPEGWGSIEILLFADESGHLADVEIDYCGNGIPIPESLNLEITPYNVFVSESLIEN
;
A
#
# COMPACT_ATOMS: atom_id res chain seq x y z
N MET A 1 65.16 -21.58 16.36
CA MET A 1 64.20 -22.27 15.47
C MET A 1 63.18 -21.25 15.00
N SER A 2 63.44 -20.60 13.87
CA SER A 2 62.59 -19.62 13.24
C SER A 2 61.56 -20.30 12.32
N ARG A 3 60.29 -20.02 12.47
CA ARG A 3 59.24 -20.40 11.55
C ARG A 3 58.84 -19.16 10.74
N SER A 4 59.11 -19.21 9.45
CA SER A 4 58.71 -18.25 8.45
C SER A 4 57.23 -18.51 8.08
N THR A 5 56.38 -17.50 8.21
CA THR A 5 55.01 -17.52 7.70
C THR A 5 54.95 -16.80 6.37
N GLY A 6 54.75 -17.60 5.30
CA GLY A 6 54.52 -17.07 3.96
C GLY A 6 53.16 -16.44 3.77
N PHE A 7 53.11 -15.21 3.29
CA PHE A 7 51.94 -14.49 2.83
C PHE A 7 51.64 -14.90 1.38
N VAL A 8 50.47 -15.45 1.14
CA VAL A 8 49.96 -15.69 -0.21
C VAL A 8 49.09 -14.49 -0.60
N ALA A 9 49.53 -13.77 -1.61
CA ALA A 9 48.73 -12.69 -2.22
C ALA A 9 47.65 -13.28 -3.14
N ILE A 10 46.40 -12.99 -2.86
CA ILE A 10 45.27 -13.31 -3.74
C ILE A 10 45.06 -12.12 -4.68
N GLN A 11 45.20 -12.33 -5.97
CA GLN A 11 44.86 -11.38 -7.01
C GLN A 11 43.32 -11.35 -7.20
N PRO A 12 42.69 -10.19 -7.40
CA PRO A 12 41.28 -10.13 -7.77
C PRO A 12 41.08 -10.50 -9.24
N ALA A 13 40.19 -11.43 -9.51
CA ALA A 13 39.74 -11.77 -10.85
C ALA A 13 38.89 -10.61 -11.43
N ALA A 14 39.21 -10.25 -12.67
CA ALA A 14 38.39 -9.36 -13.48
C ALA A 14 37.05 -10.04 -13.81
N ALA A 15 35.95 -9.37 -13.54
CA ALA A 15 34.61 -9.76 -13.95
C ALA A 15 34.08 -8.76 -14.98
N ASP A 16 34.31 -9.06 -16.26
CA ASP A 16 33.49 -8.58 -17.36
C ASP A 16 32.45 -9.66 -17.66
N ASP A 17 31.23 -9.48 -17.29
CA ASP A 17 30.08 -10.19 -17.89
C ASP A 17 28.84 -9.28 -17.84
N GLU A 18 28.81 -8.28 -18.73
CA GLU A 18 27.60 -7.54 -19.08
C GLU A 18 26.68 -8.48 -19.89
N ARG A 19 25.83 -9.25 -19.18
CA ARG A 19 24.73 -9.94 -19.82
C ARG A 19 23.68 -8.93 -20.20
N GLN A 20 23.60 -8.66 -21.50
CA GLN A 20 22.52 -7.90 -22.14
C GLN A 20 21.16 -8.51 -21.78
N LEU A 21 20.40 -7.82 -20.97
CA LEU A 21 18.97 -8.11 -20.73
C LEU A 21 18.17 -7.85 -22.02
N PRO A 22 17.20 -8.71 -22.36
CA PRO A 22 16.43 -8.55 -23.59
C PRO A 22 15.60 -7.27 -23.58
N ALA A 23 15.53 -6.60 -24.73
CA ALA A 23 14.91 -5.29 -24.96
C ALA A 23 13.42 -5.16 -24.57
N THR A 24 12.75 -6.26 -24.27
CA THR A 24 11.35 -6.31 -23.81
C THR A 24 11.15 -5.88 -22.35
N LEU A 25 12.19 -5.94 -21.53
CA LEU A 25 12.10 -5.51 -20.12
C LEU A 25 12.33 -3.99 -19.92
N ARG A 26 12.96 -3.31 -20.91
CA ARG A 26 13.21 -1.86 -20.81
C ARG A 26 11.96 -0.99 -21.00
N ARG A 27 10.91 -1.50 -21.64
CA ARG A 27 9.67 -0.72 -21.89
C ARG A 27 8.71 -0.63 -20.69
N SER A 28 8.89 -1.47 -19.68
CA SER A 28 8.02 -1.46 -18.49
C SER A 28 8.47 -0.47 -17.41
N THR A 29 9.77 -0.12 -17.36
CA THR A 29 10.33 0.81 -16.37
C THR A 29 10.18 2.29 -16.73
N GLU A 30 10.12 2.61 -18.03
CA GLU A 30 9.98 4.02 -18.47
C GLU A 30 8.57 4.61 -18.31
N ARG A 31 7.57 3.81 -17.96
CA ARG A 31 6.18 4.26 -17.82
C ARG A 31 5.77 4.60 -16.39
N LEU A 32 6.63 4.35 -15.40
CA LEU A 32 6.36 4.58 -13.98
C LEU A 32 6.91 5.91 -13.44
N GLU A 33 7.73 6.63 -14.21
CA GLU A 33 8.39 7.87 -13.74
C GLU A 33 7.54 9.14 -13.79
N SER A 34 6.26 9.08 -14.18
CA SER A 34 5.44 10.29 -14.35
C SER A 34 4.13 10.34 -13.56
N LEU A 35 3.91 9.46 -12.61
CA LEU A 35 2.76 9.58 -11.70
C LEU A 35 3.18 10.33 -10.44
N THR A 36 3.48 11.62 -10.59
CA THR A 36 3.55 12.54 -9.45
C THR A 36 2.15 12.71 -8.87
N ILE A 37 2.04 12.55 -7.56
CA ILE A 37 0.82 12.71 -6.76
C ILE A 37 0.09 14.05 -7.01
N ASP A 38 0.77 15.07 -7.53
CA ASP A 38 0.20 16.39 -7.86
C ASP A 38 -0.83 16.41 -9.01
N ALA A 39 -0.95 15.34 -9.80
CA ALA A 39 -1.92 15.25 -10.89
C ALA A 39 -3.28 14.65 -10.47
N LEU A 40 -3.39 14.15 -9.24
CA LEU A 40 -4.57 13.47 -8.73
C LEU A 40 -5.31 14.36 -7.74
N LYS A 41 -6.07 15.35 -8.23
CA LYS A 41 -7.19 15.92 -7.47
C LYS A 41 -8.42 15.03 -7.74
N PRO A 42 -8.79 14.11 -6.88
CA PRO A 42 -10.01 13.35 -7.05
C PRO A 42 -11.18 14.19 -6.55
N GLU A 43 -12.14 14.45 -7.42
CA GLU A 43 -13.49 14.72 -6.95
C GLU A 43 -13.98 13.44 -6.25
N ALA A 44 -14.32 13.52 -4.97
CA ALA A 44 -14.83 12.41 -4.16
C ALA A 44 -16.07 11.70 -4.77
N ALA A 45 -16.68 12.31 -5.77
CA ALA A 45 -17.85 11.82 -6.51
C ALA A 45 -17.55 10.68 -7.51
N MET A 46 -16.31 10.21 -7.65
CA MET A 46 -15.95 9.22 -8.68
C MET A 46 -15.48 7.86 -8.13
N LEU A 47 -15.57 7.63 -6.84
CA LEU A 47 -15.37 6.30 -6.26
C LEU A 47 -16.59 5.44 -6.58
N GLY A 48 -16.55 4.56 -7.52
CA GLY A 48 -17.65 3.61 -7.72
C GLY A 48 -18.28 3.55 -9.11
N ARG A 49 -17.72 4.13 -10.13
CA ARG A 49 -18.13 3.77 -11.49
C ARG A 49 -17.63 2.34 -11.75
N ASN A 50 -18.41 1.60 -12.57
CA ASN A 50 -18.17 0.20 -13.00
C ASN A 50 -16.78 0.04 -13.67
N MET A 51 -15.73 0.43 -12.92
CA MET A 51 -14.34 0.37 -13.33
C MET A 51 -13.78 -0.94 -12.79
N PRO A 52 -13.13 -1.73 -13.63
CA PRO A 52 -12.40 -2.87 -13.12
C PRO A 52 -11.46 -2.37 -12.03
N ASN A 53 -11.34 -3.13 -10.92
CA ASN A 53 -10.32 -2.84 -9.93
C ASN A 53 -8.96 -2.89 -10.63
N ASP A 54 -8.36 -1.74 -10.83
CA ASP A 54 -7.10 -1.53 -11.53
C ASP A 54 -6.21 -0.56 -10.76
N LEU A 55 -5.03 -0.27 -11.28
CA LEU A 55 -4.09 0.65 -10.65
C LEU A 55 -4.66 2.07 -10.46
N ASN A 56 -5.52 2.54 -11.36
CA ASN A 56 -6.12 3.85 -11.22
C ASN A 56 -7.14 3.88 -10.09
N GLN A 57 -7.91 2.80 -9.93
CA GLN A 57 -8.85 2.67 -8.82
C GLN A 57 -8.12 2.56 -7.49
N ALA A 58 -7.05 1.77 -7.42
CA ALA A 58 -6.21 1.70 -6.22
C ALA A 58 -5.61 3.07 -5.87
N ALA A 59 -5.10 3.83 -6.85
CA ALA A 59 -4.59 5.18 -6.63
C ALA A 59 -5.66 6.14 -6.08
N ARG A 60 -6.92 6.02 -6.53
CA ARG A 60 -8.03 6.80 -5.96
C ARG A 60 -8.30 6.45 -4.51
N TRP A 61 -8.27 5.16 -4.16
CA TRP A 61 -8.40 4.73 -2.78
C TRP A 61 -7.25 5.24 -1.91
N VAL A 62 -6.00 5.19 -2.39
CA VAL A 62 -4.86 5.77 -1.69
C VAL A 62 -5.08 7.26 -1.41
N SER A 63 -5.54 8.03 -2.41
CA SER A 63 -5.85 9.45 -2.22
C SER A 63 -6.94 9.67 -1.18
N PHE A 64 -8.04 8.89 -1.26
CA PHE A 64 -9.13 8.96 -0.28
C PHE A 64 -8.65 8.63 1.13
N ILE A 65 -7.85 7.58 1.30
CA ILE A 65 -7.29 7.18 2.60
C ILE A 65 -6.44 8.31 3.18
N LEU A 66 -5.51 8.85 2.39
CA LEU A 66 -4.63 9.94 2.83
C LEU A 66 -5.39 11.22 3.15
N GLU A 67 -6.53 11.48 2.51
CA GLU A 67 -7.30 12.70 2.73
C GLU A 67 -8.27 12.58 3.91
N HIS A 68 -8.92 11.42 4.07
CA HIS A 68 -10.10 11.28 4.95
C HIS A 68 -9.91 10.33 6.13
N CYS A 69 -8.95 9.39 6.09
CA CYS A 69 -8.69 8.53 7.24
C CYS A 69 -7.85 9.27 8.29
N PRO A 70 -8.31 9.33 9.57
CA PRO A 70 -7.57 10.00 10.64
C PRO A 70 -6.44 9.10 11.18
N PHE A 71 -5.50 8.73 10.31
CA PHE A 71 -4.38 7.90 10.67
C PHE A 71 -3.38 8.66 11.57
N PRO A 72 -2.94 8.12 12.72
CA PRO A 72 -2.12 8.84 13.69
C PRO A 72 -0.79 9.36 13.12
N ASN A 73 -0.06 8.51 12.37
CA ASN A 73 1.19 8.90 11.71
C ASN A 73 0.98 9.04 10.21
N ARG A 74 0.31 10.12 9.81
CA ARG A 74 -0.06 10.39 8.42
C ARG A 74 1.16 10.51 7.49
N ASP A 75 2.26 11.09 7.97
CA ASP A 75 3.46 11.28 7.15
C ASP A 75 4.14 9.95 6.85
N ALA A 76 4.22 9.04 7.82
CA ALA A 76 4.73 7.69 7.59
C ALA A 76 3.84 6.91 6.62
N LEU A 77 2.52 6.98 6.77
CA LEU A 77 1.59 6.33 5.84
C LEU A 77 1.74 6.86 4.42
N ALA A 78 1.84 8.18 4.25
CA ALA A 78 2.06 8.81 2.96
C ALA A 78 3.39 8.40 2.33
N ALA A 79 4.47 8.34 3.14
CA ALA A 79 5.77 7.87 2.69
C ALA A 79 5.71 6.40 2.23
N GLN A 80 4.95 5.55 2.90
CA GLN A 80 4.79 4.16 2.49
C GLN A 80 4.04 4.04 1.16
N PHE A 81 2.91 4.70 0.99
CA PHE A 81 2.20 4.70 -0.28
C PHE A 81 3.04 5.27 -1.44
N ALA A 82 3.84 6.31 -1.18
CA ALA A 82 4.70 6.92 -2.21
C ALA A 82 5.85 6.01 -2.67
N ASN A 83 6.26 5.03 -1.84
CA ASN A 83 7.37 4.11 -2.13
C ASN A 83 6.92 2.66 -2.33
N ALA A 84 5.61 2.41 -2.34
CA ALA A 84 5.05 1.08 -2.51
C ALA A 84 4.77 0.77 -3.98
N GLU A 85 4.94 -0.50 -4.32
CA GLU A 85 4.43 -1.11 -5.55
C GLU A 85 3.19 -1.94 -5.24
N ILE A 86 2.17 -1.84 -6.09
CA ILE A 86 0.97 -2.67 -5.99
C ILE A 86 1.29 -4.04 -6.58
N LEU A 87 1.35 -5.07 -5.72
CA LEU A 87 1.66 -6.44 -6.10
C LEU A 87 0.46 -7.21 -6.63
N ARG A 88 -0.69 -6.96 -6.06
CA ARG A 88 -1.92 -7.67 -6.39
C ARG A 88 -3.12 -6.74 -6.28
N ILE A 89 -4.11 -7.01 -7.08
CA ILE A 89 -5.39 -6.33 -7.07
C ILE A 89 -6.48 -7.40 -6.98
N CYS A 90 -7.40 -7.25 -6.03
CA CYS A 90 -8.52 -8.17 -5.86
C CYS A 90 -9.48 -8.06 -7.05
N LYS A 91 -9.91 -9.21 -7.57
CA LYS A 91 -10.83 -9.29 -8.72
C LYS A 91 -12.27 -9.60 -8.33
N CYS A 92 -12.57 -9.66 -7.03
CA CYS A 92 -13.92 -9.97 -6.54
C CYS A 92 -14.90 -8.79 -6.62
N GLY A 93 -14.39 -7.56 -6.87
CA GLY A 93 -15.18 -6.33 -6.88
C GLY A 93 -15.06 -5.50 -5.59
N CYS A 94 -14.23 -5.92 -4.62
CA CYS A 94 -14.02 -5.21 -3.34
C CYS A 94 -13.00 -4.06 -3.42
N ASN A 95 -12.29 -3.90 -4.53
CA ASN A 95 -11.23 -2.90 -4.73
C ASN A 95 -9.99 -3.02 -3.81
N SER A 96 -9.86 -4.09 -3.04
CA SER A 96 -8.70 -4.34 -2.17
C SER A 96 -7.43 -4.60 -2.98
N PHE A 97 -6.27 -4.24 -2.42
CA PHE A 97 -4.99 -4.39 -3.08
C PHE A 97 -3.84 -4.62 -2.09
N GLY A 98 -2.88 -5.45 -2.50
CA GLY A 98 -1.67 -5.72 -1.74
C GLY A 98 -0.50 -4.88 -2.21
N LEU A 99 0.39 -4.56 -1.29
CA LEU A 99 1.52 -3.65 -1.47
C LEU A 99 2.85 -4.32 -1.12
N SER A 100 3.94 -3.79 -1.67
CA SER A 100 5.32 -4.08 -1.24
C SER A 100 6.17 -2.84 -1.37
N LEU A 101 7.08 -2.65 -0.43
CA LEU A 101 8.09 -1.60 -0.48
C LEU A 101 9.35 -2.13 -1.16
N ALA A 102 9.82 -1.47 -2.21
CA ALA A 102 11.07 -1.82 -2.88
C ALA A 102 12.30 -1.62 -1.97
N THR A 103 12.24 -0.65 -1.06
CA THR A 103 13.31 -0.31 -0.11
C THR A 103 12.74 -0.05 1.28
N PRO A 104 12.29 -1.09 2.01
CA PRO A 104 11.64 -0.91 3.30
C PRO A 104 12.52 -0.19 4.32
N ASP A 105 13.84 -0.45 4.31
CA ASP A 105 14.78 0.20 5.25
C ASP A 105 14.87 1.73 5.11
N LYS A 106 14.35 2.30 4.03
CA LYS A 106 14.37 3.75 3.77
C LYS A 106 13.05 4.44 4.07
N VAL A 107 12.03 3.67 4.41
CA VAL A 107 10.68 4.17 4.64
C VAL A 107 10.31 3.91 6.10
N PRO A 108 9.81 4.90 6.86
CA PRO A 108 9.45 4.68 8.25
C PRO A 108 8.32 3.65 8.37
N PRO A 109 8.41 2.68 9.30
CA PRO A 109 7.31 1.76 9.56
C PRO A 109 6.11 2.49 10.15
N ILE A 110 4.91 1.99 9.89
CA ILE A 110 3.67 2.53 10.49
C ILE A 110 3.30 1.84 11.79
N ALA A 111 3.85 0.64 12.04
CA ALA A 111 3.57 -0.13 13.24
C ALA A 111 4.84 -0.75 13.81
N VAL A 112 4.81 -1.11 15.07
CA VAL A 112 5.89 -1.84 15.74
C VAL A 112 6.05 -3.22 15.08
N ALA A 113 7.28 -3.62 14.81
CA ALA A 113 7.58 -4.95 14.26
C ALA A 113 7.04 -6.06 15.18
N SER A 114 6.49 -7.13 14.60
CA SER A 114 5.88 -8.24 15.33
C SER A 114 6.22 -9.57 14.67
N SER A 115 7.24 -10.23 15.18
CA SER A 115 7.65 -11.56 14.71
C SER A 115 6.52 -12.58 14.87
N GLY A 116 6.32 -13.40 13.85
CA GLY A 116 5.29 -14.43 13.82
C GLY A 116 3.86 -13.92 13.51
N GLN A 117 3.71 -12.65 13.16
CA GLN A 117 2.45 -12.07 12.70
C GLN A 117 2.64 -11.39 11.34
N PRO A 118 2.74 -12.16 10.26
CA PRO A 118 3.06 -11.64 8.93
C PRO A 118 1.99 -10.72 8.36
N TYR A 119 0.81 -10.70 8.96
CA TYR A 119 -0.34 -9.95 8.48
C TYR A 119 -1.25 -9.61 9.66
N ARG A 120 -1.34 -8.33 10.01
CA ARG A 120 -2.20 -7.87 11.10
C ARG A 120 -2.86 -6.54 10.76
N MET A 121 -4.12 -6.44 11.09
CA MET A 121 -4.86 -5.19 10.99
C MET A 121 -4.31 -4.19 12.01
N VAL A 122 -3.97 -3.00 11.53
CA VAL A 122 -3.40 -1.92 12.35
C VAL A 122 -4.30 -0.69 12.42
N PHE A 123 -5.19 -0.54 11.45
CA PHE A 123 -6.12 0.59 11.37
C PHE A 123 -7.38 0.17 10.62
N GLU A 124 -8.52 0.75 11.03
CA GLU A 124 -9.81 0.62 10.35
C GLU A 124 -10.55 1.97 10.43
N ALA A 125 -11.24 2.32 9.35
CA ALA A 125 -12.12 3.49 9.31
C ALA A 125 -13.36 3.19 8.47
N ASP A 126 -14.54 3.46 9.05
CA ASP A 126 -15.83 3.18 8.44
C ASP A 126 -16.51 4.45 7.98
N PHE A 127 -16.91 4.47 6.72
CA PHE A 127 -17.58 5.61 6.08
C PHE A 127 -18.97 5.23 5.61
N ARG A 128 -19.97 6.08 5.90
CA ARG A 128 -21.35 5.86 5.43
C ARG A 128 -21.51 6.21 3.96
N ASP A 129 -22.28 5.41 3.25
CA ASP A 129 -22.75 5.73 1.91
C ASP A 129 -24.12 6.45 2.02
N ARG A 130 -24.14 7.75 1.69
CA ARG A 130 -25.33 8.61 1.79
C ARG A 130 -26.49 8.22 0.86
N ARG A 131 -26.27 7.29 -0.06
CA ARG A 131 -27.33 6.82 -0.95
C ARG A 131 -28.23 5.80 -0.27
N GLU A 132 -27.74 5.14 0.76
CA GLU A 132 -28.44 4.10 1.48
C GLU A 132 -29.08 4.66 2.76
N PRO A 133 -30.20 4.09 3.21
CA PRO A 133 -30.75 4.40 4.53
C PRO A 133 -29.73 4.15 5.63
N GLU A 134 -29.85 4.87 6.74
CA GLU A 134 -28.93 4.71 7.88
C GLU A 134 -28.73 3.24 8.26
N GLY A 135 -27.47 2.81 8.29
CA GLY A 135 -27.04 1.49 8.70
C GLY A 135 -27.00 0.42 7.62
N TRP A 136 -27.28 0.75 6.34
CA TRP A 136 -27.34 -0.24 5.26
C TRP A 136 -26.21 -0.14 4.24
N GLY A 137 -25.53 1.00 4.14
CA GLY A 137 -24.41 1.19 3.25
C GLY A 137 -23.22 1.77 3.98
N SER A 138 -22.11 1.02 4.05
CA SER A 138 -20.84 1.48 4.60
C SER A 138 -19.67 0.93 3.81
N ILE A 139 -18.62 1.70 3.76
CA ILE A 139 -17.29 1.26 3.35
C ILE A 139 -16.43 1.15 4.60
N GLU A 140 -15.81 0.01 4.74
CA GLU A 140 -14.79 -0.27 5.76
C GLU A 140 -13.43 -0.27 5.07
N ILE A 141 -12.51 0.56 5.52
CA ILE A 141 -11.14 0.66 5.02
C ILE A 141 -10.23 0.10 6.09
N LEU A 142 -9.59 -1.05 5.79
CA LEU A 142 -8.71 -1.73 6.71
C LEU A 142 -7.27 -1.70 6.18
N LEU A 143 -6.34 -1.31 7.05
CA LEU A 143 -4.91 -1.30 6.73
C LEU A 143 -4.20 -2.41 7.51
N PHE A 144 -3.41 -3.20 6.80
CA PHE A 144 -2.66 -4.31 7.39
C PHE A 144 -1.17 -4.09 7.28
N ALA A 145 -0.45 -4.38 8.36
CA ALA A 145 1.00 -4.33 8.40
C ALA A 145 1.61 -5.74 8.34
N ASP A 146 2.82 -5.84 7.76
CA ASP A 146 3.67 -7.02 7.78
C ASP A 146 4.41 -7.19 9.12
N GLU A 147 5.27 -8.21 9.21
CA GLU A 147 6.10 -8.49 10.40
C GLU A 147 7.05 -7.34 10.75
N SER A 148 7.52 -6.59 9.78
CA SER A 148 8.43 -5.46 9.97
C SER A 148 7.72 -4.16 10.34
N GLY A 149 6.38 -4.15 10.29
CA GLY A 149 5.55 -3.00 10.61
C GLY A 149 5.30 -2.08 9.42
N HIS A 150 5.59 -2.54 8.21
CA HIS A 150 5.25 -1.81 6.99
C HIS A 150 3.88 -2.19 6.46
N LEU A 151 3.25 -1.25 5.74
CA LEU A 151 1.96 -1.48 5.09
C LEU A 151 2.10 -2.58 4.03
N ALA A 152 1.28 -3.62 4.16
CA ALA A 152 1.28 -4.78 3.27
C ALA A 152 0.00 -4.91 2.45
N ASP A 153 -1.13 -4.45 2.99
CA ASP A 153 -2.42 -4.62 2.34
C ASP A 153 -3.40 -3.52 2.70
N VAL A 154 -4.27 -3.22 1.76
CA VAL A 154 -5.44 -2.35 1.92
C VAL A 154 -6.66 -3.15 1.54
N GLU A 155 -7.53 -3.42 2.50
CA GLU A 155 -8.84 -4.01 2.24
C GLU A 155 -9.90 -2.93 2.20
N ILE A 156 -10.72 -2.98 1.17
CA ILE A 156 -11.89 -2.14 0.99
C ILE A 156 -13.10 -3.06 1.01
N ASP A 157 -13.92 -2.90 2.01
CA ASP A 157 -15.09 -3.72 2.21
C ASP A 157 -16.37 -2.88 2.11
N TYR A 158 -17.39 -3.42 1.47
CA TYR A 158 -18.71 -2.79 1.41
C TYR A 158 -19.74 -3.69 2.06
N CYS A 159 -20.31 -3.23 3.16
CA CYS A 159 -21.35 -3.93 3.90
C CYS A 159 -20.94 -5.35 4.36
N GLY A 160 -19.74 -5.49 4.95
CA GLY A 160 -19.30 -6.76 5.56
C GLY A 160 -19.01 -7.86 4.56
N ASN A 161 -18.33 -7.58 3.45
CA ASN A 161 -17.90 -8.54 2.42
C ASN A 161 -19.03 -9.29 1.68
N GLY A 162 -20.26 -8.81 1.81
CA GLY A 162 -21.41 -9.54 1.25
C GLY A 162 -21.69 -9.18 -0.22
N ILE A 163 -21.31 -7.99 -0.65
CA ILE A 163 -21.69 -7.46 -1.97
C ILE A 163 -20.56 -6.67 -2.61
N PRO A 164 -20.44 -6.69 -3.95
CA PRO A 164 -19.49 -5.84 -4.66
C PRO A 164 -19.75 -4.36 -4.38
N ILE A 165 -18.70 -3.55 -4.42
CA ILE A 165 -18.82 -2.10 -4.30
C ILE A 165 -19.71 -1.57 -5.42
N PRO A 166 -20.75 -0.77 -5.12
CA PRO A 166 -21.66 -0.22 -6.12
C PRO A 166 -20.93 0.69 -7.12
N GLU A 167 -21.50 0.81 -8.34
CA GLU A 167 -20.93 1.64 -9.42
C GLU A 167 -20.75 3.12 -9.06
N SER A 168 -21.53 3.62 -8.12
CA SER A 168 -21.39 4.97 -7.60
C SER A 168 -21.47 4.94 -6.08
N LEU A 169 -20.56 5.61 -5.42
CA LEU A 169 -20.57 5.83 -3.98
C LEU A 169 -20.80 7.32 -3.71
N ASN A 170 -21.47 7.62 -2.60
CA ASN A 170 -21.55 8.98 -2.06
C ASN A 170 -21.15 8.94 -0.59
N LEU A 171 -19.86 8.75 -0.36
CA LEU A 171 -19.32 8.58 0.98
C LEU A 171 -19.35 9.88 1.77
N GLU A 172 -19.64 9.76 3.05
CA GLU A 172 -19.30 10.81 4.01
C GLU A 172 -17.79 10.93 4.10
N ILE A 173 -17.29 12.14 4.18
CA ILE A 173 -15.84 12.40 4.25
C ILE A 173 -15.27 12.24 5.68
N THR A 174 -16.14 12.09 6.66
CA THR A 174 -15.77 11.85 8.06
C THR A 174 -16.20 10.44 8.43
N PRO A 175 -15.28 9.58 8.90
CA PRO A 175 -15.63 8.25 9.34
C PRO A 175 -16.52 8.32 10.59
N TYR A 176 -17.48 7.40 10.69
CA TYR A 176 -18.34 7.30 11.87
C TYR A 176 -17.79 6.33 12.92
N ASN A 177 -16.84 5.48 12.53
CA ASN A 177 -16.11 4.59 13.42
C ASN A 177 -14.63 4.54 12.98
N VAL A 178 -13.74 4.46 13.96
CA VAL A 178 -12.30 4.34 13.73
C VAL A 178 -11.70 3.40 14.76
N PHE A 179 -10.97 2.40 14.31
CA PHE A 179 -10.13 1.56 15.14
C PHE A 179 -8.66 1.86 14.87
N VAL A 180 -7.88 2.00 15.93
CA VAL A 180 -6.43 2.19 15.90
C VAL A 180 -5.80 1.13 16.79
N SER A 181 -4.93 0.30 16.22
CA SER A 181 -4.20 -0.72 16.97
C SER A 181 -3.16 -0.09 17.90
N GLU A 182 -2.99 -0.65 19.11
CA GLU A 182 -1.91 -0.27 20.03
C GLU A 182 -0.50 -0.47 19.43
N SER A 183 -0.39 -1.24 18.37
CA SER A 183 0.88 -1.45 17.66
C SER A 183 1.25 -0.32 16.71
N LEU A 184 0.35 0.63 16.42
CA LEU A 184 0.67 1.78 15.58
C LEU A 184 1.70 2.69 16.23
N ILE A 185 2.63 3.20 15.41
CA ILE A 185 3.62 4.17 15.86
C ILE A 185 3.00 5.56 15.73
N GLU A 186 2.81 6.20 16.88
CA GLU A 186 2.41 7.61 16.94
C GLU A 186 3.63 8.52 16.74
N ASN A 187 3.41 9.74 16.27
CA ASN A 187 4.46 10.75 16.09
C ASN A 187 4.91 11.32 17.42
#